data_bdbbda23b64c51dd6e932bb5a523e772
#
_entry.id   bdbbda23b64c51dd6e932bb5a523e772
#
_cell.length_a   1.000
_cell.length_b   1.000
_cell.length_c   1.000
_cell.angle_alpha   90.00
_cell.angle_beta   90.00
_cell.angle_gamma   90.00
#
_symmetry.space_group_name_H-M   'P 1'
#
loop_
_entity.id
_entity.type
_entity.pdbx_description
1 polymer ?
#
loop_
_entity_poly.entity_id
_entity_poly.type
_entity_poly.pdbx_seq_one_letter_code
_entity_poly.pdbx_strand_id
1 'polypeptide(L)'
;MTRFSGWNVFWNGLTGQTGWQRQWRDPEPKSHYDVLIVGAGIHGLATAYYLAKNHGLKNIAVLEKGWLGGGNAGRNTTIVRSNYMMPGNREFYEHSLKLWENLSHDLNYNVMFSQRAHISLLHSPAARDAAARRYNTMRLTGSDGELWNLDTLKANVPLLNYSPDARFPITGAAVQKRAGTARHDAVAWAYARAADQLGVDIIQNCEVTGVTRSNGQVESLETSRGTITGKKVGFAVAGNSSRLWDMASLGTLPIESHKLQAFVSEPLKPLLDQVVVFGVGGAHFYISQSNKGGMVFGGDLDWYKSYAQRGNLPIVQDVAECAMSILPCLGRVRLLRHWSGVMDMSMDGSPFICKT
;
A
#
# COMPACT_ATOMS: atom_id res chain seq x y z
N MET A 1 38.63 1.65 -5.11
CA MET A 1 37.98 0.87 -4.05
C MET A 1 36.53 0.60 -4.45
N THR A 2 36.04 -0.60 -4.26
CA THR A 2 34.66 -0.93 -4.58
C THR A 2 33.70 -0.19 -3.64
N ARG A 3 32.58 0.34 -4.17
CA ARG A 3 31.59 1.12 -3.40
C ARG A 3 31.04 0.37 -2.17
N PHE A 4 31.09 -0.94 -2.17
CA PHE A 4 30.57 -1.83 -1.13
C PHE A 4 31.69 -2.66 -0.49
N SER A 5 32.69 -2.01 0.11
CA SER A 5 33.79 -2.67 0.85
C SER A 5 33.66 -2.42 2.34
N GLY A 6 34.19 -3.34 3.16
CA GLY A 6 34.24 -3.15 4.62
C GLY A 6 35.00 -1.89 5.00
N TRP A 7 36.02 -1.51 4.24
CA TRP A 7 36.75 -0.27 4.43
C TRP A 7 35.84 0.98 4.22
N ASN A 8 35.01 0.98 3.23
CA ASN A 8 34.06 2.07 3.03
C ASN A 8 33.02 2.16 4.16
N VAL A 9 32.56 1.03 4.68
CA VAL A 9 31.65 1.02 5.85
C VAL A 9 32.33 1.64 7.06
N PHE A 10 33.55 1.23 7.34
CA PHE A 10 34.36 1.77 8.45
C PHE A 10 34.61 3.28 8.28
N TRP A 11 35.08 3.71 7.10
CA TRP A 11 35.39 5.12 6.83
C TRP A 11 34.14 6.01 6.89
N ASN A 12 33.04 5.57 6.31
CA ASN A 12 31.78 6.30 6.38
C ASN A 12 31.25 6.39 7.82
N GLY A 13 31.45 5.35 8.64
CA GLY A 13 31.11 5.38 10.06
C GLY A 13 31.91 6.45 10.81
N LEU A 14 33.25 6.54 10.58
CA LEU A 14 34.12 7.54 11.18
C LEU A 14 33.77 8.98 10.75
N THR A 15 33.37 9.18 9.50
CA THR A 15 33.05 10.49 8.94
C THR A 15 31.58 10.89 9.15
N GLY A 16 30.84 10.17 9.98
CA GLY A 16 29.42 10.48 10.28
C GLY A 16 28.48 10.33 9.09
N GLN A 17 28.84 9.50 8.10
CA GLN A 17 28.00 9.20 6.92
C GLN A 17 27.73 10.43 6.02
N THR A 18 28.59 11.42 6.01
CA THR A 18 28.39 12.70 5.30
C THR A 18 28.68 12.66 3.80
N GLY A 19 29.40 11.65 3.34
CA GLY A 19 29.85 11.53 1.94
C GLY A 19 28.89 10.79 1.01
N TRP A 20 27.67 10.48 1.44
CA TRP A 20 26.71 9.72 0.63
C TRP A 20 26.04 10.59 -0.41
N GLN A 21 26.00 10.13 -1.64
CA GLN A 21 25.22 10.76 -2.70
C GLN A 21 23.71 10.65 -2.40
N ARG A 22 22.99 11.75 -2.56
CA ARG A 22 21.53 11.73 -2.47
C ARG A 22 20.95 10.72 -3.47
N GLN A 23 19.87 10.04 -3.07
CA GLN A 23 19.22 9.03 -3.91
C GLN A 23 18.33 9.67 -4.99
N TRP A 24 17.85 10.86 -4.75
CA TRP A 24 17.13 11.73 -5.69
C TRP A 24 17.48 13.19 -5.41
N ARG A 25 17.27 14.05 -6.41
CA ARG A 25 17.48 15.50 -6.31
C ARG A 25 16.38 16.12 -5.44
N ASP A 26 16.59 17.35 -5.02
CA ASP A 26 15.62 18.21 -4.37
C ASP A 26 15.59 19.55 -5.12
N PRO A 27 15.00 19.58 -6.35
CA PRO A 27 15.04 20.74 -7.21
C PRO A 27 14.05 21.81 -6.76
N GLU A 28 14.36 23.08 -7.09
CA GLU A 28 13.37 24.13 -7.07
C GLU A 28 12.34 23.90 -8.19
N PRO A 29 11.04 24.17 -7.94
CA PRO A 29 10.02 24.02 -8.97
C PRO A 29 10.26 25.00 -10.13
N LYS A 30 10.10 24.52 -11.37
CA LYS A 30 10.01 25.36 -12.54
C LYS A 30 8.61 25.98 -12.61
N SER A 31 8.49 27.09 -13.34
CA SER A 31 7.19 27.72 -13.58
C SER A 31 6.26 26.92 -14.49
N HIS A 32 6.82 25.99 -15.28
CA HIS A 32 6.05 25.21 -16.26
C HIS A 32 6.54 23.78 -16.42
N TYR A 33 5.58 22.83 -16.48
CA TYR A 33 5.81 21.43 -16.79
C TYR A 33 4.84 20.91 -17.86
N ASP A 34 5.22 19.85 -18.57
CA ASP A 34 4.32 19.15 -19.47
C ASP A 34 3.31 18.30 -18.69
N VAL A 35 3.76 17.70 -17.58
CA VAL A 35 2.91 16.92 -16.68
C VAL A 35 3.21 17.28 -15.23
N LEU A 36 2.16 17.59 -14.50
CA LEU A 36 2.19 17.74 -13.04
C LEU A 36 1.45 16.57 -12.40
N ILE A 37 2.08 15.94 -11.41
CA ILE A 37 1.46 14.88 -10.62
C ILE A 37 1.42 15.35 -9.17
N VAL A 38 0.25 15.43 -8.59
CA VAL A 38 0.08 15.83 -7.19
C VAL A 38 0.03 14.57 -6.32
N GLY A 39 0.97 14.48 -5.37
CA GLY A 39 1.16 13.37 -4.46
C GLY A 39 2.35 12.48 -4.79
N ALA A 40 3.38 12.48 -3.93
CA ALA A 40 4.55 11.59 -4.01
C ALA A 40 4.37 10.31 -3.19
N GLY A 41 3.17 9.74 -3.23
CA GLY A 41 2.91 8.36 -2.82
C GLY A 41 3.38 7.38 -3.90
N ILE A 42 3.23 6.07 -3.65
CA ILE A 42 3.66 5.02 -4.58
C ILE A 42 2.99 5.21 -5.95
N HIS A 43 1.70 5.51 -6.01
CA HIS A 43 0.97 5.71 -7.28
C HIS A 43 1.48 6.91 -8.07
N GLY A 44 1.69 8.07 -7.42
CA GLY A 44 2.19 9.26 -8.13
C GLY A 44 3.61 9.06 -8.65
N LEU A 45 4.49 8.48 -7.84
CA LEU A 45 5.88 8.17 -8.23
C LEU A 45 5.94 7.12 -9.36
N ALA A 46 5.12 6.06 -9.26
CA ALA A 46 5.03 5.05 -10.32
C ALA A 46 4.51 5.65 -11.63
N THR A 47 3.48 6.49 -11.56
CA THR A 47 2.94 7.20 -12.73
C THR A 47 4.01 8.04 -13.40
N ALA A 48 4.75 8.85 -12.64
CA ALA A 48 5.85 9.66 -13.17
C ALA A 48 6.94 8.81 -13.82
N TYR A 49 7.34 7.72 -13.14
CA TYR A 49 8.34 6.78 -13.65
C TYR A 49 7.90 6.14 -14.97
N TYR A 50 6.68 5.61 -15.05
CA TYR A 50 6.21 4.94 -16.27
C TYR A 50 5.94 5.92 -17.42
N LEU A 51 5.51 7.14 -17.14
CA LEU A 51 5.40 8.19 -18.14
C LEU A 51 6.78 8.54 -18.74
N ALA A 52 7.79 8.68 -17.90
CA ALA A 52 9.14 8.93 -18.36
C ALA A 52 9.74 7.72 -19.10
N LYS A 53 9.62 6.52 -18.54
CA LYS A 53 10.20 5.27 -19.09
C LYS A 53 9.56 4.86 -20.41
N ASN A 54 8.22 4.80 -20.45
CA ASN A 54 7.48 4.19 -21.55
C ASN A 54 7.12 5.18 -22.65
N HIS A 55 7.03 6.49 -22.32
CA HIS A 55 6.60 7.53 -23.26
C HIS A 55 7.66 8.60 -23.49
N GLY A 56 8.83 8.49 -22.88
CA GLY A 56 9.94 9.42 -23.09
C GLY A 56 9.68 10.85 -22.60
N LEU A 57 8.67 11.07 -21.76
CA LEU A 57 8.36 12.40 -21.21
C LEU A 57 9.42 12.82 -20.21
N LYS A 58 9.98 14.04 -20.38
CA LYS A 58 11.10 14.52 -19.55
C LYS A 58 10.74 15.69 -18.64
N ASN A 59 9.74 16.49 -19.00
CA ASN A 59 9.35 17.65 -18.20
C ASN A 59 8.16 17.34 -17.31
N ILE A 60 8.41 16.46 -16.32
CA ILE A 60 7.43 15.97 -15.35
C ILE A 60 7.83 16.46 -13.96
N ALA A 61 6.87 16.95 -13.18
CA ALA A 61 7.04 17.16 -11.75
C ALA A 61 6.05 16.33 -10.93
N VAL A 62 6.54 15.85 -9.78
CA VAL A 62 5.70 15.27 -8.71
C VAL A 62 5.74 16.26 -7.54
N LEU A 63 4.57 16.78 -7.16
CA LEU A 63 4.41 17.75 -6.07
C LEU A 63 3.92 17.03 -4.81
N GLU A 64 4.62 17.18 -3.70
CA GLU A 64 4.28 16.56 -2.41
C GLU A 64 4.21 17.61 -1.31
N LYS A 65 3.10 17.65 -0.59
CA LYS A 65 2.90 18.62 0.48
C LYS A 65 3.85 18.46 1.66
N GLY A 66 4.27 17.25 1.93
CA GLY A 66 5.22 16.93 3.00
C GLY A 66 6.46 16.25 2.45
N TRP A 67 6.69 15.04 2.87
CA TRP A 67 7.82 14.23 2.41
C TRP A 67 7.34 13.02 1.59
N LEU A 68 8.19 12.56 0.72
CA LEU A 68 7.98 11.41 -0.14
C LEU A 68 7.48 10.20 0.66
N GLY A 69 6.34 9.65 0.23
CA GLY A 69 5.71 8.52 0.91
C GLY A 69 5.05 8.85 2.25
N GLY A 70 5.00 10.11 2.69
CA GLY A 70 4.48 10.53 3.99
C GLY A 70 2.97 10.32 4.20
N GLY A 71 2.22 10.09 3.13
CA GLY A 71 0.80 9.74 3.17
C GLY A 71 0.54 8.27 3.48
N ASN A 72 -0.45 7.68 2.80
CA ASN A 72 -0.83 6.27 2.97
C ASN A 72 0.30 5.30 2.59
N ALA A 73 1.21 5.66 1.69
CA ALA A 73 2.36 4.86 1.34
C ALA A 73 3.19 4.50 2.60
N GLY A 74 3.51 5.46 3.46
CA GLY A 74 4.26 5.24 4.69
C GLY A 74 3.45 4.63 5.85
N ARG A 75 2.15 4.42 5.68
CA ARG A 75 1.23 3.84 6.67
C ARG A 75 0.69 2.48 6.25
N ASN A 76 1.06 2.01 5.09
CA ASN A 76 0.59 0.76 4.51
C ASN A 76 1.18 -0.45 5.25
N THR A 77 0.43 -1.54 5.30
CA THR A 77 0.88 -2.84 5.82
C THR A 77 1.41 -3.77 4.73
N THR A 78 1.38 -3.28 3.49
CA THR A 78 2.07 -3.84 2.32
C THR A 78 1.70 -5.26 1.90
N ILE A 79 0.46 -5.62 2.05
CA ILE A 79 -0.05 -6.88 1.49
C ILE A 79 -0.30 -6.70 -0.01
N VAL A 80 0.39 -7.48 -0.82
CA VAL A 80 0.27 -7.49 -2.29
C VAL A 80 -0.48 -8.76 -2.72
N ARG A 81 -1.56 -8.61 -3.47
CA ARG A 81 -2.42 -9.72 -3.91
C ARG A 81 -3.22 -9.33 -5.15
N SER A 82 -3.74 -10.30 -5.90
CA SER A 82 -4.59 -10.07 -7.08
C SER A 82 -5.95 -10.77 -7.01
N ASN A 83 -6.34 -11.29 -5.85
CA ASN A 83 -7.60 -12.01 -5.67
C ASN A 83 -8.86 -11.12 -5.63
N TYR A 84 -8.93 -10.13 -6.51
CA TYR A 84 -10.08 -9.25 -6.74
C TYR A 84 -10.94 -9.80 -7.87
N MET A 85 -12.28 -9.75 -7.71
CA MET A 85 -13.18 -10.52 -8.56
C MET A 85 -14.14 -9.68 -9.42
N MET A 86 -14.22 -8.37 -9.17
CA MET A 86 -15.06 -7.52 -10.00
C MET A 86 -14.50 -7.41 -11.43
N PRO A 87 -15.35 -7.35 -12.44
CA PRO A 87 -14.90 -7.14 -13.82
C PRO A 87 -13.99 -5.90 -13.93
N GLY A 88 -12.89 -6.04 -14.68
CA GLY A 88 -11.86 -5.00 -14.78
C GLY A 88 -10.85 -4.99 -13.61
N ASN A 89 -11.29 -5.15 -12.38
CA ASN A 89 -10.38 -5.22 -11.23
C ASN A 89 -9.48 -6.46 -11.29
N ARG A 90 -10.02 -7.58 -11.71
CA ARG A 90 -9.29 -8.84 -11.83
C ARG A 90 -8.08 -8.70 -12.77
N GLU A 91 -8.31 -8.21 -13.96
CA GLU A 91 -7.27 -8.00 -14.97
C GLU A 91 -6.26 -6.95 -14.50
N PHE A 92 -6.75 -5.88 -13.92
CA PHE A 92 -5.93 -4.79 -13.38
C PHE A 92 -4.99 -5.27 -12.27
N TYR A 93 -5.52 -5.98 -11.26
CA TYR A 93 -4.71 -6.45 -10.15
C TYR A 93 -3.78 -7.61 -10.52
N GLU A 94 -4.17 -8.47 -11.45
CA GLU A 94 -3.28 -9.52 -11.96
C GLU A 94 -2.12 -8.91 -12.77
N HIS A 95 -2.39 -7.90 -13.59
CA HIS A 95 -1.34 -7.14 -14.25
C HIS A 95 -0.41 -6.45 -13.22
N SER A 96 -0.99 -5.84 -12.21
CA SER A 96 -0.23 -5.24 -11.11
C SER A 96 0.67 -6.25 -10.41
N LEU A 97 0.17 -7.47 -10.11
CA LEU A 97 0.98 -8.51 -9.46
C LEU A 97 2.18 -8.92 -10.33
N LYS A 98 2.00 -9.03 -11.65
CA LYS A 98 3.11 -9.28 -12.59
C LYS A 98 4.16 -8.17 -12.57
N LEU A 99 3.74 -6.92 -12.43
CA LEU A 99 4.69 -5.81 -12.26
C LEU A 99 5.46 -5.93 -10.93
N TRP A 100 4.80 -6.31 -9.84
CA TRP A 100 5.44 -6.55 -8.55
C TRP A 100 6.50 -7.63 -8.60
N GLU A 101 6.26 -8.73 -9.33
CA GLU A 101 7.18 -9.86 -9.49
C GLU A 101 8.52 -9.44 -10.12
N ASN A 102 8.51 -8.44 -10.99
CA ASN A 102 9.70 -7.94 -11.68
C ASN A 102 10.24 -6.63 -11.11
N LEU A 103 9.55 -6.01 -10.16
CA LEU A 103 9.78 -4.63 -9.75
C LEU A 103 11.21 -4.38 -9.22
N SER A 104 11.76 -5.30 -8.44
CA SER A 104 13.12 -5.17 -7.91
C SER A 104 14.18 -5.12 -9.02
N HIS A 105 13.98 -5.90 -10.06
CA HIS A 105 14.84 -5.92 -11.24
C HIS A 105 14.66 -4.64 -12.07
N ASP A 106 13.42 -4.27 -12.36
CA ASP A 106 13.10 -3.11 -13.19
C ASP A 106 13.60 -1.78 -12.61
N LEU A 107 13.57 -1.65 -11.29
CA LEU A 107 14.02 -0.46 -10.58
C LEU A 107 15.49 -0.56 -10.12
N ASN A 108 16.15 -1.71 -10.34
CA ASN A 108 17.47 -2.01 -9.79
C ASN A 108 17.56 -1.65 -8.29
N TYR A 109 16.55 -2.08 -7.53
CA TYR A 109 16.39 -1.78 -6.12
C TYR A 109 15.56 -2.86 -5.42
N ASN A 110 16.07 -3.43 -4.34
CA ASN A 110 15.34 -4.48 -3.62
C ASN A 110 14.14 -3.89 -2.87
N VAL A 111 12.93 -4.08 -3.40
CA VAL A 111 11.67 -3.68 -2.78
C VAL A 111 11.19 -4.68 -1.73
N MET A 112 11.96 -5.74 -1.49
CA MET A 112 11.67 -6.79 -0.52
C MET A 112 10.30 -7.44 -0.74
N PHE A 113 9.87 -7.58 -2.01
CA PHE A 113 8.67 -8.33 -2.32
C PHE A 113 8.92 -9.83 -2.07
N SER A 114 8.14 -10.37 -1.16
CA SER A 114 8.21 -11.77 -0.75
C SER A 114 6.85 -12.44 -0.96
N GLN A 115 6.80 -13.37 -1.90
CA GLN A 115 5.60 -14.17 -2.18
C GLN A 115 5.48 -15.25 -1.10
N ARG A 116 4.58 -15.01 -0.15
CA ARG A 116 4.44 -15.80 1.08
C ARG A 116 3.08 -16.46 1.21
N ALA A 117 2.25 -16.35 0.17
CA ALA A 117 0.83 -16.62 0.15
C ALA A 117 -0.01 -15.64 0.96
N HIS A 118 -1.24 -15.46 0.50
CA HIS A 118 -2.34 -14.80 1.19
C HIS A 118 -3.41 -15.83 1.49
N ILE A 119 -3.70 -16.03 2.76
CA ILE A 119 -4.61 -17.04 3.27
C ILE A 119 -5.85 -16.34 3.81
N SER A 120 -7.00 -16.54 3.17
CA SER A 120 -8.29 -16.09 3.66
C SER A 120 -8.96 -17.24 4.42
N LEU A 121 -9.10 -17.10 5.72
CA LEU A 121 -9.72 -18.12 6.57
C LEU A 121 -11.23 -18.23 6.27
N LEU A 122 -11.74 -19.44 6.31
CA LEU A 122 -13.15 -19.75 6.08
C LEU A 122 -13.76 -20.28 7.39
N HIS A 123 -14.93 -19.72 7.75
CA HIS A 123 -15.54 -19.94 9.06
C HIS A 123 -16.91 -20.64 8.98
N SER A 124 -17.35 -21.00 7.78
CA SER A 124 -18.62 -21.70 7.59
C SER A 124 -18.65 -22.47 6.27
N PRO A 125 -19.56 -23.46 6.11
CA PRO A 125 -19.79 -24.14 4.84
C PRO A 125 -20.16 -23.15 3.72
N ALA A 126 -21.02 -22.16 3.98
CA ALA A 126 -21.41 -21.15 3.01
C ALA A 126 -20.22 -20.29 2.54
N ALA A 127 -19.30 -19.93 3.45
CA ALA A 127 -18.06 -19.23 3.10
C ALA A 127 -17.16 -20.10 2.20
N ARG A 128 -17.10 -21.42 2.46
CA ARG A 128 -16.34 -22.38 1.65
C ARG A 128 -16.91 -22.49 0.24
N ASP A 129 -18.24 -22.59 0.10
CA ASP A 129 -18.89 -22.65 -1.21
C ASP A 129 -18.72 -21.36 -2.02
N ALA A 130 -18.81 -20.22 -1.35
CA ALA A 130 -18.55 -18.93 -1.97
C ALA A 130 -17.09 -18.82 -2.43
N ALA A 131 -16.15 -19.25 -1.60
CA ALA A 131 -14.74 -19.30 -1.94
C ALA A 131 -14.46 -20.25 -3.11
N ALA A 132 -15.10 -21.44 -3.15
CA ALA A 132 -14.95 -22.39 -4.26
C ALA A 132 -15.35 -21.77 -5.61
N ARG A 133 -16.51 -21.11 -5.66
CA ARG A 133 -16.95 -20.39 -6.88
C ARG A 133 -15.97 -19.30 -7.28
N ARG A 134 -15.56 -18.48 -6.32
CA ARG A 134 -14.61 -17.38 -6.51
C ARG A 134 -13.27 -17.88 -7.06
N TYR A 135 -12.69 -18.89 -6.46
CA TYR A 135 -11.38 -19.40 -6.83
C TYR A 135 -11.41 -20.20 -8.14
N ASN A 136 -12.50 -20.86 -8.48
CA ASN A 136 -12.69 -21.41 -9.81
C ASN A 136 -12.67 -20.31 -10.89
N THR A 137 -13.36 -19.21 -10.66
CA THR A 137 -13.33 -18.07 -11.58
C THR A 137 -11.91 -17.47 -11.69
N MET A 138 -11.18 -17.34 -10.58
CA MET A 138 -9.78 -16.87 -10.59
C MET A 138 -8.91 -17.75 -11.50
N ARG A 139 -9.00 -19.07 -11.33
CA ARG A 139 -8.21 -20.04 -12.12
C ARG A 139 -8.55 -19.99 -13.61
N LEU A 140 -9.82 -19.87 -13.95
CA LEU A 140 -10.27 -19.72 -15.35
C LEU A 140 -9.72 -18.45 -16.02
N THR A 141 -9.36 -17.45 -15.24
CA THR A 141 -8.87 -16.15 -15.71
C THR A 141 -7.37 -15.96 -15.52
N GLY A 142 -6.66 -17.05 -15.19
CA GLY A 142 -5.20 -17.06 -15.10
C GLY A 142 -4.59 -16.56 -13.79
N SER A 143 -5.42 -16.27 -12.79
CA SER A 143 -4.93 -15.98 -11.43
C SER A 143 -4.78 -17.28 -10.65
N ASP A 144 -3.74 -17.36 -9.81
CA ASP A 144 -3.53 -18.51 -8.94
C ASP A 144 -4.53 -18.52 -7.78
N GLY A 145 -5.02 -19.70 -7.43
CA GLY A 145 -5.92 -19.85 -6.30
C GLY A 145 -6.15 -21.31 -5.93
N GLU A 146 -6.09 -21.59 -4.64
CA GLU A 146 -6.29 -22.93 -4.07
C GLU A 146 -7.30 -22.88 -2.91
N LEU A 147 -7.97 -23.99 -2.69
CA LEU A 147 -8.76 -24.22 -1.48
C LEU A 147 -8.05 -25.25 -0.62
N TRP A 148 -7.74 -24.86 0.61
CA TRP A 148 -7.17 -25.77 1.60
C TRP A 148 -8.25 -26.27 2.56
N ASN A 149 -8.26 -27.55 2.78
CA ASN A 149 -9.02 -28.14 3.88
C ASN A 149 -8.33 -27.87 5.20
N LEU A 150 -8.97 -28.27 6.30
CA LEU A 150 -8.46 -28.01 7.64
C LEU A 150 -7.11 -28.66 7.91
N ASP A 151 -6.89 -29.90 7.42
CA ASP A 151 -5.64 -30.62 7.62
C ASP A 151 -4.47 -29.97 6.89
N THR A 152 -4.68 -29.59 5.63
CA THR A 152 -3.70 -28.85 4.86
C THR A 152 -3.37 -27.50 5.53
N LEU A 153 -4.39 -26.81 6.03
CA LEU A 153 -4.19 -25.53 6.71
C LEU A 153 -3.41 -25.71 8.02
N LYS A 154 -3.75 -26.70 8.85
CA LYS A 154 -3.02 -27.02 10.08
C LYS A 154 -1.56 -27.34 9.83
N ALA A 155 -1.27 -28.09 8.77
CA ALA A 155 0.11 -28.43 8.40
C ALA A 155 0.94 -27.22 7.99
N ASN A 156 0.32 -26.24 7.33
CA ASN A 156 1.03 -25.04 6.81
C ASN A 156 1.04 -23.87 7.80
N VAL A 157 0.03 -23.74 8.67
CA VAL A 157 -0.11 -22.65 9.63
C VAL A 157 -0.52 -23.19 11.00
N PRO A 158 0.35 -23.97 11.66
CA PRO A 158 -0.01 -24.68 12.92
C PRO A 158 -0.33 -23.75 14.09
N LEU A 159 0.01 -22.47 13.98
CA LEU A 159 -0.09 -21.48 15.04
C LEU A 159 -1.52 -20.97 15.29
N LEU A 160 -2.43 -21.18 14.33
CA LEU A 160 -3.80 -20.70 14.43
C LEU A 160 -4.61 -21.45 15.49
N ASN A 161 -5.61 -20.79 16.03
CA ASN A 161 -6.56 -21.42 16.95
C ASN A 161 -7.57 -22.29 16.18
N TYR A 162 -7.40 -23.59 16.24
CA TYR A 162 -8.25 -24.57 15.58
C TYR A 162 -9.31 -25.20 16.51
N SER A 163 -9.53 -24.60 17.68
CA SER A 163 -10.61 -25.10 18.58
C SER A 163 -11.96 -24.94 17.89
N PRO A 164 -12.83 -25.96 17.93
CA PRO A 164 -14.20 -25.86 17.47
C PRO A 164 -15.03 -24.83 18.27
N ASP A 165 -14.64 -24.58 19.53
CA ASP A 165 -15.28 -23.63 20.44
C ASP A 165 -14.67 -22.21 20.33
N ALA A 166 -13.74 -21.99 19.39
CA ALA A 166 -13.19 -20.65 19.17
C ALA A 166 -14.28 -19.68 18.75
N ARG A 167 -14.12 -18.40 19.11
CA ARG A 167 -15.01 -17.31 18.67
C ARG A 167 -15.21 -17.30 17.14
N PHE A 168 -14.17 -17.66 16.39
CA PHE A 168 -14.18 -17.75 14.93
C PHE A 168 -13.67 -19.15 14.52
N PRO A 169 -14.52 -20.20 14.54
CA PRO A 169 -14.11 -21.56 14.18
C PRO A 169 -13.61 -21.60 12.74
N ILE A 170 -12.49 -22.25 12.50
CA ILE A 170 -11.86 -22.33 11.18
C ILE A 170 -12.26 -23.64 10.52
N THR A 171 -12.79 -23.57 9.29
CA THR A 171 -13.22 -24.76 8.51
C THR A 171 -12.31 -25.04 7.31
N GLY A 172 -11.39 -24.16 6.98
CA GLY A 172 -10.47 -24.22 5.87
C GLY A 172 -9.98 -22.85 5.46
N ALA A 173 -9.38 -22.76 4.29
CA ALA A 173 -8.88 -21.50 3.77
C ALA A 173 -8.93 -21.43 2.23
N ALA A 174 -9.03 -20.21 1.73
CA ALA A 174 -8.80 -19.85 0.33
C ALA A 174 -7.44 -19.17 0.20
N VAL A 175 -6.58 -19.66 -0.68
CA VAL A 175 -5.16 -19.34 -0.71
C VAL A 175 -4.74 -18.81 -2.08
N GLN A 176 -4.01 -17.71 -2.09
CA GLN A 176 -3.30 -17.20 -3.27
C GLN A 176 -1.79 -17.24 -3.01
N LYS A 177 -1.07 -18.16 -3.67
CA LYS A 177 0.36 -18.37 -3.41
C LYS A 177 1.27 -17.27 -3.90
N ARG A 178 0.93 -16.66 -5.03
CA ARG A 178 1.72 -15.54 -5.61
C ARG A 178 1.57 -14.23 -4.83
N ALA A 179 0.61 -14.13 -3.96
CA ALA A 179 0.47 -13.00 -3.05
C ALA A 179 1.58 -12.99 -1.98
N GLY A 180 1.78 -11.84 -1.35
CA GLY A 180 2.80 -11.72 -0.32
C GLY A 180 2.89 -10.34 0.29
N THR A 181 4.06 -9.99 0.75
CA THR A 181 4.35 -8.68 1.36
C THR A 181 5.51 -7.99 0.67
N ALA A 182 5.51 -6.67 0.67
CA ALA A 182 6.62 -5.86 0.21
C ALA A 182 7.00 -4.84 1.29
N ARG A 183 8.04 -4.06 1.07
CA ARG A 183 8.41 -2.99 1.98
C ARG A 183 8.05 -1.64 1.36
N HIS A 184 7.04 -0.98 1.90
CA HIS A 184 6.44 0.23 1.32
C HIS A 184 7.42 1.40 1.16
N ASP A 185 8.32 1.61 2.13
CA ASP A 185 9.36 2.64 2.06
C ASP A 185 10.35 2.34 0.93
N ALA A 186 10.83 1.10 0.83
CA ALA A 186 11.72 0.67 -0.24
C ALA A 186 11.09 0.83 -1.62
N VAL A 187 9.79 0.54 -1.77
CA VAL A 187 9.05 0.74 -3.02
C VAL A 187 8.98 2.22 -3.40
N ALA A 188 8.61 3.08 -2.44
CA ALA A 188 8.54 4.52 -2.70
C ALA A 188 9.91 5.10 -3.07
N TRP A 189 10.96 4.73 -2.34
CA TRP A 189 12.33 5.16 -2.63
C TRP A 189 12.86 4.64 -3.96
N ALA A 190 12.54 3.41 -4.31
CA ALA A 190 12.93 2.80 -5.58
C ALA A 190 12.33 3.55 -6.78
N TYR A 191 11.02 3.83 -6.73
CA TYR A 191 10.37 4.63 -7.77
C TYR A 191 10.88 6.06 -7.82
N ALA A 192 11.08 6.71 -6.67
CA ALA A 192 11.63 8.07 -6.62
C ALA A 192 13.00 8.15 -7.26
N ARG A 193 13.90 7.24 -6.87
CA ARG A 193 15.25 7.16 -7.45
C ARG A 193 15.21 6.92 -8.95
N ALA A 194 14.40 5.97 -9.41
CA ALA A 194 14.31 5.64 -10.82
C ALA A 194 13.66 6.77 -11.65
N ALA A 195 12.64 7.42 -11.14
CA ALA A 195 12.00 8.57 -11.77
C ALA A 195 12.97 9.77 -11.87
N ASP A 196 13.69 10.08 -10.79
CA ASP A 196 14.70 11.13 -10.77
C ASP A 196 15.82 10.89 -11.80
N GLN A 197 16.29 9.64 -11.94
CA GLN A 197 17.28 9.25 -12.94
C GLN A 197 16.79 9.46 -14.40
N LEU A 198 15.48 9.43 -14.61
CA LEU A 198 14.83 9.72 -15.89
C LEU A 198 14.53 11.21 -16.08
N GLY A 199 14.91 12.05 -15.13
CA GLY A 199 14.77 13.52 -15.22
C GLY A 199 13.47 14.08 -14.63
N VAL A 200 12.69 13.26 -13.91
CA VAL A 200 11.49 13.74 -13.18
C VAL A 200 11.91 14.59 -11.99
N ASP A 201 11.29 15.76 -11.83
CA ASP A 201 11.48 16.62 -10.66
C ASP A 201 10.54 16.20 -9.53
N ILE A 202 11.09 15.79 -8.40
CA ILE A 202 10.31 15.41 -7.21
C ILE A 202 10.44 16.54 -6.19
N ILE A 203 9.34 17.26 -5.97
CA ILE A 203 9.33 18.51 -5.20
C ILE A 203 8.57 18.25 -3.90
N GLN A 204 9.30 18.11 -2.81
CA GLN A 204 8.77 17.92 -1.46
C GLN A 204 8.49 19.29 -0.80
N ASN A 205 7.67 19.28 0.27
CA ASN A 205 7.23 20.49 0.97
C ASN A 205 6.64 21.53 0.02
N CYS A 206 5.86 21.08 -0.96
CA CYS A 206 5.17 21.86 -1.96
C CYS A 206 3.68 21.49 -1.96
N GLU A 207 2.92 22.12 -1.09
CA GLU A 207 1.48 21.86 -0.96
C GLU A 207 0.71 22.59 -2.05
N VAL A 208 -0.17 21.86 -2.73
CA VAL A 208 -1.15 22.46 -3.65
C VAL A 208 -2.28 23.06 -2.80
N THR A 209 -2.46 24.37 -2.92
CA THR A 209 -3.42 25.17 -2.16
C THR A 209 -4.58 25.69 -3.02
N GLY A 210 -4.46 25.63 -4.34
CA GLY A 210 -5.49 26.03 -5.29
C GLY A 210 -5.31 25.36 -6.65
N VAL A 211 -6.40 25.31 -7.41
CA VAL A 211 -6.44 24.79 -8.79
C VAL A 211 -7.18 25.78 -9.67
N THR A 212 -6.49 26.40 -10.60
CA THR A 212 -7.10 27.30 -11.57
C THR A 212 -7.47 26.53 -12.85
N ARG A 213 -8.71 26.72 -13.32
CA ARG A 213 -9.24 26.10 -14.53
C ARG A 213 -9.67 27.17 -15.53
N SER A 214 -9.40 26.90 -16.80
CA SER A 214 -9.88 27.69 -17.92
C SER A 214 -10.34 26.75 -19.03
N ASN A 215 -11.49 27.06 -19.64
CA ASN A 215 -12.09 26.25 -20.73
C ASN A 215 -12.20 24.73 -20.42
N GLY A 216 -12.54 24.40 -19.18
CA GLY A 216 -12.70 23.01 -18.76
C GLY A 216 -11.38 22.24 -18.47
N GLN A 217 -10.23 22.91 -18.61
CA GLN A 217 -8.92 22.31 -18.37
C GLN A 217 -8.24 22.97 -17.16
N VAL A 218 -7.38 22.24 -16.46
CA VAL A 218 -6.52 22.81 -15.43
C VAL A 218 -5.42 23.63 -16.12
N GLU A 219 -5.33 24.91 -15.77
CA GLU A 219 -4.34 25.85 -16.28
C GLU A 219 -3.12 25.94 -15.38
N SER A 220 -3.35 26.07 -14.07
CA SER A 220 -2.28 26.19 -13.09
C SER A 220 -2.65 25.57 -11.74
N LEU A 221 -1.61 25.28 -10.98
CA LEU A 221 -1.70 24.92 -9.57
C LEU A 221 -1.06 26.02 -8.74
N GLU A 222 -1.79 26.52 -7.76
CA GLU A 222 -1.25 27.38 -6.73
C GLU A 222 -0.63 26.49 -5.65
N THR A 223 0.60 26.79 -5.27
CA THR A 223 1.33 25.97 -4.30
C THR A 223 1.97 26.84 -3.24
N SER A 224 2.39 26.21 -2.14
CA SER A 224 3.18 26.88 -1.10
C SER A 224 4.56 27.37 -1.60
N ARG A 225 4.95 27.02 -2.82
CA ARG A 225 6.22 27.42 -3.46
C ARG A 225 5.99 28.21 -4.76
N GLY A 226 4.84 28.84 -4.90
CA GLY A 226 4.46 29.65 -6.08
C GLY A 226 3.51 28.93 -7.02
N THR A 227 3.09 29.63 -8.06
CA THR A 227 2.17 29.13 -9.09
C THR A 227 2.93 28.34 -10.16
N ILE A 228 2.45 27.16 -10.47
CA ILE A 228 3.07 26.25 -11.46
C ILE A 228 2.02 25.92 -12.52
N THR A 229 2.37 26.11 -13.79
CA THR A 229 1.52 25.74 -14.92
C THR A 229 1.85 24.34 -15.45
N GLY A 230 0.84 23.64 -15.95
CA GLY A 230 1.03 22.29 -16.50
C GLY A 230 0.07 21.98 -17.64
N LYS A 231 0.57 21.39 -18.73
CA LYS A 231 -0.30 20.96 -19.84
C LYS A 231 -1.26 19.84 -19.44
N LYS A 232 -0.84 18.98 -18.51
CA LYS A 232 -1.66 17.89 -17.95
C LYS A 232 -1.40 17.80 -16.45
N VAL A 233 -2.46 17.62 -15.68
CA VAL A 233 -2.40 17.49 -14.23
C VAL A 233 -3.05 16.17 -13.80
N GLY A 234 -2.34 15.37 -13.01
CA GLY A 234 -2.84 14.14 -12.41
C GLY A 234 -2.88 14.24 -10.89
N PHE A 235 -3.96 13.81 -10.29
CA PHE A 235 -4.11 13.73 -8.82
C PHE A 235 -3.91 12.28 -8.36
N ALA A 236 -2.91 12.03 -7.54
CA ALA A 236 -2.58 10.73 -6.95
C ALA A 236 -2.48 10.85 -5.42
N VAL A 237 -3.53 11.39 -4.80
CA VAL A 237 -3.52 11.90 -3.42
C VAL A 237 -4.35 11.07 -2.44
N ALA A 238 -4.83 9.90 -2.88
CA ALA A 238 -5.58 8.96 -2.04
C ALA A 238 -6.65 9.67 -1.20
N GLY A 239 -6.66 9.55 0.11
CA GLY A 239 -7.61 10.15 1.03
C GLY A 239 -7.83 11.66 0.92
N ASN A 240 -7.01 12.37 0.17
CA ASN A 240 -7.21 13.79 -0.08
C ASN A 240 -7.84 14.08 -1.47
N SER A 241 -8.26 13.04 -2.20
CA SER A 241 -8.81 13.20 -3.56
C SER A 241 -10.03 14.12 -3.60
N SER A 242 -10.99 13.94 -2.70
CA SER A 242 -12.17 14.81 -2.62
C SER A 242 -11.81 16.29 -2.38
N ARG A 243 -10.78 16.54 -1.56
CA ARG A 243 -10.34 17.93 -1.29
C ARG A 243 -9.78 18.62 -2.53
N LEU A 244 -8.92 17.93 -3.31
CA LEU A 244 -8.39 18.50 -4.56
C LEU A 244 -9.46 18.57 -5.65
N TRP A 245 -10.41 17.67 -5.63
CA TRP A 245 -11.56 17.68 -6.53
C TRP A 245 -12.43 18.91 -6.30
N ASP A 246 -12.70 19.24 -5.02
CA ASP A 246 -13.41 20.46 -4.62
C ASP A 246 -12.64 21.73 -5.02
N MET A 247 -11.31 21.75 -4.78
CA MET A 247 -10.45 22.87 -5.21
C MET A 247 -10.50 23.09 -6.73
N ALA A 248 -10.65 22.02 -7.50
CA ALA A 248 -10.78 22.07 -8.95
C ALA A 248 -12.21 22.35 -9.42
N SER A 249 -13.18 22.55 -8.52
CA SER A 249 -14.59 22.78 -8.82
C SER A 249 -15.20 21.72 -9.75
N LEU A 250 -14.89 20.44 -9.48
CA LEU A 250 -15.32 19.30 -10.28
C LEU A 250 -16.59 18.61 -9.74
N GLY A 251 -17.24 19.19 -8.75
CA GLY A 251 -18.42 18.62 -8.10
C GLY A 251 -18.04 17.62 -6.99
N THR A 252 -18.89 16.63 -6.73
CA THR A 252 -18.69 15.66 -5.64
C THR A 252 -18.08 14.37 -6.16
N LEU A 253 -16.95 13.96 -5.58
CA LEU A 253 -16.36 12.65 -5.83
C LEU A 253 -17.00 11.62 -4.88
N PRO A 254 -17.57 10.49 -5.38
CA PRO A 254 -18.25 9.50 -4.55
C PRO A 254 -17.24 8.59 -3.81
N ILE A 255 -16.40 9.20 -3.01
CA ILE A 255 -15.40 8.54 -2.15
C ILE A 255 -15.60 9.03 -0.72
N GLU A 256 -15.63 8.11 0.22
CA GLU A 256 -15.62 8.40 1.64
C GLU A 256 -14.31 7.96 2.26
N SER A 257 -13.73 8.83 3.11
CA SER A 257 -12.45 8.55 3.76
C SER A 257 -12.67 8.12 5.21
N HIS A 258 -12.15 6.94 5.55
CA HIS A 258 -12.23 6.33 6.88
C HIS A 258 -10.85 5.98 7.43
N LYS A 259 -10.74 5.89 8.74
CA LYS A 259 -9.49 5.43 9.37
C LYS A 259 -9.42 3.91 9.33
N LEU A 260 -8.27 3.40 8.92
CA LEU A 260 -7.90 1.99 9.07
C LEU A 260 -6.66 1.91 9.97
N GLN A 261 -6.74 1.15 11.05
CA GLN A 261 -5.65 1.06 12.02
C GLN A 261 -4.79 -0.17 11.82
N ALA A 262 -3.50 0.01 12.07
CA ALA A 262 -2.51 -1.05 12.03
C ALA A 262 -1.63 -1.01 13.29
N PHE A 263 -1.05 -2.16 13.61
CA PHE A 263 -0.27 -2.42 14.80
C PHE A 263 1.02 -3.14 14.44
N VAL A 264 2.05 -2.92 15.25
CA VAL A 264 3.27 -3.71 15.16
C VAL A 264 3.71 -4.15 16.55
N SER A 265 4.05 -5.43 16.65
CA SER A 265 4.56 -6.02 17.89
C SER A 265 6.08 -5.85 18.03
N GLU A 266 6.58 -6.19 19.21
CA GLU A 266 8.00 -6.49 19.41
C GLU A 266 8.45 -7.60 18.45
N PRO A 267 9.76 -7.66 18.10
CA PRO A 267 10.30 -8.72 17.25
C PRO A 267 10.16 -10.11 17.90
N LEU A 268 9.64 -11.04 17.16
CA LEU A 268 9.55 -12.45 17.52
C LEU A 268 10.44 -13.29 16.61
N LYS A 269 10.72 -14.52 17.01
CA LYS A 269 11.29 -15.52 16.10
C LYS A 269 10.35 -15.71 14.89
N PRO A 270 10.84 -16.21 13.75
CA PRO A 270 9.97 -16.57 12.64
C PRO A 270 8.91 -17.56 13.08
N LEU A 271 7.65 -17.17 13.01
CA LEU A 271 6.49 -17.94 13.46
C LEU A 271 5.41 -18.04 12.39
N LEU A 272 5.29 -17.02 11.54
CA LEU A 272 4.23 -16.89 10.55
C LEU A 272 4.82 -16.50 9.21
N ASP A 273 4.87 -17.45 8.28
CA ASP A 273 5.39 -17.17 6.93
C ASP A 273 4.35 -16.50 6.03
N GLN A 274 3.09 -16.81 6.21
CA GLN A 274 2.00 -16.39 5.34
C GLN A 274 1.36 -15.09 5.83
N VAL A 275 0.65 -14.42 4.92
CA VAL A 275 -0.34 -13.39 5.26
C VAL A 275 -1.65 -14.09 5.57
N VAL A 276 -2.20 -13.90 6.76
CA VAL A 276 -3.48 -14.48 7.17
C VAL A 276 -4.52 -13.38 7.32
N VAL A 277 -5.68 -13.58 6.73
CA VAL A 277 -6.82 -12.65 6.83
C VAL A 277 -8.11 -13.38 7.09
N PHE A 278 -9.06 -12.72 7.72
CA PHE A 278 -10.45 -13.17 7.78
C PHE A 278 -11.41 -11.98 7.86
N GLY A 279 -12.66 -12.25 7.52
CA GLY A 279 -13.78 -11.33 7.70
C GLY A 279 -15.04 -12.13 7.99
N VAL A 280 -15.60 -11.98 9.18
CA VAL A 280 -16.82 -12.68 9.61
C VAL A 280 -17.58 -11.85 10.64
N GLY A 281 -18.91 -11.76 10.48
CA GLY A 281 -19.77 -11.10 11.48
C GLY A 281 -19.43 -9.64 11.75
N GLY A 282 -18.93 -8.90 10.75
CA GLY A 282 -18.48 -7.52 10.90
C GLY A 282 -17.02 -7.38 11.35
N ALA A 283 -16.41 -8.42 11.91
CA ALA A 283 -14.99 -8.44 12.26
C ALA A 283 -14.14 -8.59 11.01
N HIS A 284 -13.12 -7.77 10.86
CA HIS A 284 -12.14 -7.87 9.79
C HIS A 284 -10.73 -7.82 10.39
N PHE A 285 -9.88 -8.77 10.03
CA PHE A 285 -8.54 -8.88 10.58
C PHE A 285 -7.55 -9.38 9.55
N TYR A 286 -6.34 -8.86 9.58
CA TYR A 286 -5.20 -9.36 8.82
C TYR A 286 -3.93 -9.34 9.67
N ILE A 287 -3.02 -10.26 9.40
CA ILE A 287 -1.73 -10.35 10.06
C ILE A 287 -0.66 -10.90 9.11
N SER A 288 0.54 -10.39 9.24
CA SER A 288 1.76 -10.92 8.63
C SER A 288 2.95 -10.72 9.57
N GLN A 289 4.00 -11.51 9.41
CA GLN A 289 5.25 -11.27 10.13
C GLN A 289 6.26 -10.58 9.21
N SER A 290 6.82 -9.47 9.67
CA SER A 290 7.86 -8.74 8.94
C SER A 290 9.20 -9.49 8.98
N ASN A 291 10.09 -9.19 8.02
CA ASN A 291 11.43 -9.77 7.99
C ASN A 291 12.29 -9.39 9.23
N LYS A 292 11.87 -8.39 10.00
CA LYS A 292 12.49 -7.98 11.27
C LYS A 292 11.88 -8.70 12.48
N GLY A 293 10.95 -9.61 12.28
CA GLY A 293 10.30 -10.41 13.31
C GLY A 293 9.02 -9.81 13.90
N GLY A 294 8.76 -8.51 13.73
CA GLY A 294 7.53 -7.89 14.24
C GLY A 294 6.28 -8.39 13.52
N MET A 295 5.25 -8.75 14.27
CA MET A 295 3.93 -9.01 13.73
C MET A 295 3.28 -7.69 13.33
N VAL A 296 2.90 -7.56 12.06
CA VAL A 296 2.15 -6.42 11.53
C VAL A 296 0.73 -6.88 11.30
N PHE A 297 -0.21 -6.26 11.98
CA PHE A 297 -1.60 -6.65 11.90
C PHE A 297 -2.53 -5.44 12.02
N GLY A 298 -3.76 -5.64 11.68
CA GLY A 298 -4.79 -4.64 11.73
C GLY A 298 -6.11 -5.21 11.27
N GLY A 299 -7.03 -4.36 11.04
CA GLY A 299 -8.37 -4.71 10.62
C GLY A 299 -9.32 -3.64 11.08
N ASP A 300 -10.56 -3.92 10.88
CA ASP A 300 -11.67 -3.08 11.21
C ASP A 300 -11.56 -1.62 10.73
N LEU A 301 -12.67 -1.01 10.44
CA LEU A 301 -12.76 0.36 9.99
C LEU A 301 -13.45 1.18 11.07
N ASP A 302 -12.90 2.31 11.37
CA ASP A 302 -13.66 3.35 12.03
C ASP A 302 -14.65 3.94 11.00
N TRP A 303 -15.91 3.57 11.08
CA TRP A 303 -16.97 4.01 10.17
C TRP A 303 -17.30 5.50 10.29
N TYR A 304 -16.59 6.20 11.13
CA TYR A 304 -16.65 7.66 11.19
C TYR A 304 -15.77 8.27 10.09
N LYS A 305 -16.39 9.06 9.21
CA LYS A 305 -15.69 9.75 8.11
C LYS A 305 -14.66 10.73 8.68
N SER A 306 -13.39 10.54 8.35
CA SER A 306 -12.33 11.36 8.92
C SER A 306 -11.04 11.28 8.10
N TYR A 307 -10.32 12.40 8.04
CA TYR A 307 -8.94 12.48 7.55
C TYR A 307 -7.89 12.31 8.65
N ALA A 308 -8.30 12.02 9.89
CA ALA A 308 -7.38 11.82 10.99
C ALA A 308 -6.47 10.61 10.74
N GLN A 309 -5.21 10.76 11.12
CA GLN A 309 -4.18 9.72 10.97
C GLN A 309 -3.76 9.13 12.32
N ARG A 310 -4.56 9.33 13.35
CA ARG A 310 -4.40 8.74 14.69
C ARG A 310 -5.50 7.73 14.95
N GLY A 311 -5.14 6.63 15.60
CA GLY A 311 -6.08 5.60 15.99
C GLY A 311 -6.99 6.00 17.14
N ASN A 312 -7.93 5.13 17.48
CA ASN A 312 -8.83 5.24 18.63
C ASN A 312 -8.87 3.93 19.41
N LEU A 313 -9.31 3.98 20.67
CA LEU A 313 -9.32 2.83 21.58
C LEU A 313 -10.33 1.72 21.18
N PRO A 314 -11.55 2.02 20.73
CA PRO A 314 -12.48 0.95 20.30
C PRO A 314 -11.89 0.02 19.25
N ILE A 315 -11.28 0.57 18.19
CA ILE A 315 -10.63 -0.25 17.15
C ILE A 315 -9.42 -1.03 17.70
N VAL A 316 -8.68 -0.46 18.67
CA VAL A 316 -7.58 -1.18 19.34
C VAL A 316 -8.13 -2.43 20.03
N GLN A 317 -9.25 -2.30 20.74
CA GLN A 317 -9.89 -3.43 21.43
C GLN A 317 -10.36 -4.48 20.42
N ASP A 318 -11.11 -4.09 19.40
CA ASP A 318 -11.67 -5.02 18.41
C ASP A 318 -10.57 -5.80 17.68
N VAL A 319 -9.51 -5.12 17.25
CA VAL A 319 -8.37 -5.76 16.59
C VAL A 319 -7.60 -6.68 17.54
N ALA A 320 -7.43 -6.30 18.81
CA ALA A 320 -6.76 -7.15 19.80
C ALA A 320 -7.57 -8.41 20.10
N GLU A 321 -8.90 -8.30 20.24
CA GLU A 321 -9.80 -9.45 20.41
C GLU A 321 -9.75 -10.40 19.21
N CYS A 322 -9.77 -9.87 17.99
CA CYS A 322 -9.61 -10.65 16.76
C CYS A 322 -8.25 -11.37 16.73
N ALA A 323 -7.18 -10.63 17.03
CA ALA A 323 -5.81 -11.15 17.03
C ALA A 323 -5.67 -12.34 18.01
N MET A 324 -6.11 -12.15 19.26
CA MET A 324 -6.03 -13.20 20.29
C MET A 324 -6.96 -14.39 20.00
N SER A 325 -8.11 -14.16 19.36
CA SER A 325 -9.03 -15.24 18.99
C SER A 325 -8.44 -16.16 17.93
N ILE A 326 -7.70 -15.63 16.98
CA ILE A 326 -7.09 -16.40 15.87
C ILE A 326 -5.69 -16.92 16.24
N LEU A 327 -4.92 -16.11 16.97
CA LEU A 327 -3.53 -16.38 17.36
C LEU A 327 -3.37 -16.13 18.87
N PRO A 328 -3.78 -17.07 19.75
CA PRO A 328 -3.75 -16.86 21.20
C PRO A 328 -2.38 -16.49 21.77
N CYS A 329 -1.30 -16.86 21.09
CA CYS A 329 0.06 -16.51 21.51
C CYS A 329 0.30 -15.00 21.54
N LEU A 330 -0.45 -14.19 20.76
CA LEU A 330 -0.34 -12.73 20.71
C LEU A 330 -0.77 -12.05 22.03
N GLY A 331 -1.54 -12.71 22.87
CA GLY A 331 -1.92 -12.19 24.18
C GLY A 331 -0.74 -11.95 25.15
N ARG A 332 0.46 -12.46 24.83
CA ARG A 332 1.69 -12.26 25.60
C ARG A 332 2.71 -11.35 24.92
N VAL A 333 2.36 -10.81 23.75
CA VAL A 333 3.29 -10.04 22.92
C VAL A 333 3.05 -8.54 23.14
N ARG A 334 4.14 -7.78 23.30
CA ARG A 334 4.05 -6.34 23.50
C ARG A 334 3.85 -5.63 22.17
N LEU A 335 2.95 -4.66 22.16
CA LEU A 335 2.78 -3.74 21.02
C LEU A 335 3.81 -2.61 21.14
N LEU A 336 4.58 -2.39 20.09
CA LEU A 336 5.53 -1.27 20.03
C LEU A 336 4.82 0.03 19.66
N ARG A 337 3.87 -0.04 18.73
CA ARG A 337 3.04 1.10 18.32
C ARG A 337 1.81 0.66 17.53
N HIS A 338 0.88 1.60 17.44
CA HIS A 338 -0.20 1.57 16.46
C HIS A 338 -0.22 2.89 15.68
N TRP A 339 -0.78 2.84 14.48
CA TRP A 339 -0.96 4.01 13.62
C TRP A 339 -2.20 3.83 12.76
N SER A 340 -2.64 4.88 12.09
CA SER A 340 -3.71 4.75 11.10
C SER A 340 -3.37 5.44 9.79
N GLY A 341 -3.92 4.91 8.71
CA GLY A 341 -4.01 5.52 7.40
C GLY A 341 -5.44 5.95 7.10
N VAL A 342 -5.60 6.73 6.04
CA VAL A 342 -6.91 7.11 5.51
C VAL A 342 -7.26 6.15 4.39
N MET A 343 -8.25 5.30 4.61
CA MET A 343 -8.76 4.39 3.60
C MET A 343 -9.87 5.07 2.82
N ASP A 344 -9.72 5.11 1.51
CA ASP A 344 -10.72 5.64 0.60
C ASP A 344 -11.70 4.53 0.23
N MET A 345 -12.95 4.77 0.52
CA MET A 345 -14.05 3.85 0.21
C MET A 345 -14.83 4.40 -0.98
N SER A 346 -14.66 3.77 -2.13
CA SER A 346 -15.58 3.91 -3.24
C SER A 346 -16.80 3.02 -3.04
N MET A 347 -17.87 3.23 -3.79
CA MET A 347 -19.13 2.51 -3.60
C MET A 347 -19.00 0.98 -3.78
N ASP A 348 -18.06 0.53 -4.58
CA ASP A 348 -17.83 -0.90 -4.89
C ASP A 348 -16.44 -1.39 -4.49
N GLY A 349 -15.64 -0.53 -3.84
CA GLY A 349 -14.26 -0.83 -3.47
C GLY A 349 -13.26 -0.80 -4.63
N SER A 350 -13.68 -0.38 -5.82
CA SER A 350 -12.80 -0.24 -6.99
C SER A 350 -12.09 1.11 -6.99
N PRO A 351 -10.85 1.19 -7.52
CA PRO A 351 -10.17 2.47 -7.66
C PRO A 351 -10.81 3.32 -8.77
N PHE A 352 -10.92 4.63 -8.54
CA PHE A 352 -11.26 5.57 -9.60
C PHE A 352 -10.01 5.91 -10.41
N ILE A 353 -10.04 5.58 -11.69
CA ILE A 353 -9.00 5.93 -12.66
C ILE A 353 -9.71 6.51 -13.87
N CYS A 354 -9.77 7.82 -13.96
CA CYS A 354 -10.52 8.52 -14.99
C CYS A 354 -9.84 9.81 -15.44
N LYS A 355 -10.31 10.33 -16.57
CA LYS A 355 -10.01 11.68 -17.04
C LYS A 355 -11.27 12.53 -16.87
N THR A 356 -11.09 13.77 -16.43
CA THR A 356 -12.16 14.78 -16.32
C THR A 356 -12.07 15.78 -17.44
#